data_eadef72511b82ec6a02d12c1315e3063
#
_entry.id   eadef72511b82ec6a02d12c1315e3063
#
_cell.length_a   1.000
_cell.length_b   1.000
_cell.length_c   1.000
_cell.angle_alpha   90.00
_cell.angle_beta   90.00
_cell.angle_gamma   90.00
#
_symmetry.space_group_name_H-M   'P 1'
#
loop_
_entity.id
_entity.type
_entity.pdbx_description
1 polymer ?
#
loop_
_entity_poly.entity_id
_entity_poly.type
_entity_poly.pdbx_seq_one_letter_code
_entity_poly.pdbx_strand_id
1 'polypeptide(L)'
;MFTAQPISNDVELLNLVPRTVKNKVNNKLKKIITLEEIREAVDNMEEDRAPGPDGYNANFIIICWDIIKNDLLKMVSKSQRCGKIGGCTNFAFLALIPKGKEANSFDRFRPISLCYIGYKIITKIMASRFKHILLNITPENQGGFVKGRKIWDNIILVQEAIHSSLTNGDKGMVVKLDLANAFDRVSHPFLFQVMLRFGFAPEFVSWVKACISKPWIAPLINGRAAPFF
;
A
#
# COMPACT_ATOMS: atom_id res chain seq x y z
N MET A 1 -6.53 -11.77 15.75
CA MET A 1 -5.19 -11.28 16.15
C MET A 1 -4.17 -12.05 15.32
N PHE A 2 -3.58 -11.42 14.33
CA PHE A 2 -2.53 -12.05 13.53
C PHE A 2 -1.20 -11.79 14.21
N THR A 3 -0.79 -12.72 15.06
CA THR A 3 0.56 -12.74 15.61
C THR A 3 1.47 -13.39 14.60
N ALA A 4 2.25 -12.57 13.88
CA ALA A 4 3.34 -13.09 13.07
C ALA A 4 4.32 -13.82 13.99
N GLN A 5 4.49 -15.13 13.80
CA GLN A 5 5.54 -15.88 14.48
C GLN A 5 6.90 -15.39 13.97
N PRO A 6 7.91 -15.22 14.83
CA PRO A 6 9.25 -14.90 14.38
C PRO A 6 9.79 -16.06 13.54
N ILE A 7 10.11 -15.78 12.29
CA ILE A 7 10.75 -16.75 11.38
C ILE A 7 12.24 -16.75 11.70
N SER A 8 12.78 -17.89 12.09
CA SER A 8 14.21 -18.03 12.48
C SER A 8 15.22 -17.81 11.35
N ASN A 9 14.77 -17.69 10.10
CA ASN A 9 15.62 -17.54 8.91
C ASN A 9 15.58 -16.14 8.26
N ASP A 10 15.06 -15.13 8.95
CA ASP A 10 14.94 -13.77 8.40
C ASP A 10 16.28 -13.17 7.98
N VAL A 11 17.37 -13.52 8.65
CA VAL A 11 18.72 -12.96 8.38
C VAL A 11 19.26 -13.45 7.05
N GLU A 12 19.11 -14.73 6.71
CA GLU A 12 19.59 -15.29 5.43
C GLU A 12 18.83 -14.66 4.26
N LEU A 13 17.50 -14.57 4.37
CA LEU A 13 16.66 -13.93 3.34
C LEU A 13 17.03 -12.46 3.13
N LEU A 14 17.33 -11.73 4.20
CA LEU A 14 17.74 -10.33 4.12
C LEU A 14 19.08 -10.14 3.40
N ASN A 15 19.98 -11.11 3.44
CA ASN A 15 21.25 -11.05 2.73
C ASN A 15 21.09 -11.19 1.20
N LEU A 16 19.97 -11.72 0.73
CA LEU A 16 19.62 -11.80 -0.70
C LEU A 16 19.12 -10.47 -1.27
N VAL A 17 18.76 -9.51 -0.40
CA VAL A 17 18.19 -8.22 -0.82
C VAL A 17 19.30 -7.28 -1.30
N PRO A 18 19.33 -6.89 -2.58
CA PRO A 18 20.37 -6.02 -3.13
C PRO A 18 20.16 -4.57 -2.69
N ARG A 19 21.23 -3.84 -2.43
CA ARG A 19 21.17 -2.41 -2.12
C ARG A 19 21.05 -1.59 -3.41
N THR A 20 19.82 -1.36 -3.88
CA THR A 20 19.54 -0.68 -5.15
C THR A 20 19.16 0.80 -4.99
N VAL A 21 18.66 1.20 -3.81
CA VAL A 21 18.21 2.58 -3.55
C VAL A 21 19.40 3.46 -3.15
N LYS A 22 19.81 4.34 -4.08
CA LYS A 22 20.96 5.25 -3.90
C LYS A 22 20.54 6.56 -3.22
N ASN A 23 21.50 7.34 -2.74
CA ASN A 23 21.28 8.64 -2.07
C ASN A 23 20.44 9.61 -2.91
N LYS A 24 20.63 9.67 -4.22
CA LYS A 24 19.82 10.51 -5.13
C LYS A 24 18.32 10.20 -5.04
N VAL A 25 17.97 8.91 -4.91
CA VAL A 25 16.57 8.45 -4.76
C VAL A 25 16.05 8.82 -3.38
N ASN A 26 16.83 8.57 -2.33
CA ASN A 26 16.46 8.94 -0.96
C ASN A 26 16.22 10.45 -0.80
N ASN A 27 17.04 11.29 -1.46
CA ASN A 27 16.84 12.74 -1.45
C ASN A 27 15.50 13.14 -2.10
N LYS A 28 15.09 12.46 -3.16
CA LYS A 28 13.75 12.66 -3.75
C LYS A 28 12.62 12.25 -2.81
N LEU A 29 12.76 11.09 -2.14
CA LEU A 29 11.77 10.59 -1.17
C LEU A 29 11.60 11.50 0.04
N LYS A 30 12.71 12.13 0.48
CA LYS A 30 12.74 13.04 1.64
C LYS A 30 12.45 14.50 1.28
N LYS A 31 12.27 14.83 -0.01
CA LYS A 31 11.99 16.20 -0.44
C LYS A 31 10.80 16.77 0.35
N ILE A 32 10.90 18.04 0.72
CA ILE A 32 9.81 18.77 1.40
C ILE A 32 8.56 18.71 0.52
N ILE A 33 7.43 18.47 1.14
CA ILE A 33 6.13 18.39 0.48
C ILE A 33 5.67 19.80 0.10
N THR A 34 5.13 19.95 -1.11
CA THR A 34 4.61 21.22 -1.61
C THR A 34 3.10 21.19 -1.75
N LEU A 35 2.48 22.37 -1.90
CA LEU A 35 1.05 22.47 -2.15
C LEU A 35 0.65 21.81 -3.47
N GLU A 36 1.49 21.92 -4.50
CA GLU A 36 1.27 21.30 -5.80
C GLU A 36 1.23 19.77 -5.69
N GLU A 37 2.14 19.19 -4.90
CA GLU A 37 2.16 17.74 -4.68
C GLU A 37 0.92 17.24 -3.92
N ILE A 38 0.43 18.03 -2.96
CA ILE A 38 -0.81 17.71 -2.26
C ILE A 38 -1.99 17.84 -3.23
N ARG A 39 -2.03 18.89 -4.03
CA ARG A 39 -3.09 19.11 -5.01
C ARG A 39 -3.14 17.97 -6.03
N GLU A 40 -1.99 17.60 -6.59
CA GLU A 40 -1.87 16.46 -7.51
C GLU A 40 -2.35 15.15 -6.86
N ALA A 41 -2.01 14.93 -5.58
CA ALA A 41 -2.47 13.75 -4.86
C ALA A 41 -4.01 13.72 -4.71
N VAL A 42 -4.64 14.85 -4.44
CA VAL A 42 -6.10 14.99 -4.31
C VAL A 42 -6.78 14.81 -5.68
N ASP A 43 -6.31 15.50 -6.72
CA ASP A 43 -6.87 15.43 -8.07
C ASP A 43 -6.77 14.02 -8.68
N ASN A 44 -5.79 13.22 -8.25
CA ASN A 44 -5.65 11.81 -8.63
C ASN A 44 -6.47 10.85 -7.75
N MET A 45 -7.32 11.32 -6.85
CA MET A 45 -8.29 10.49 -6.12
C MET A 45 -9.61 10.45 -6.89
N GLU A 46 -10.33 9.35 -6.74
CA GLU A 46 -11.71 9.27 -7.23
C GLU A 46 -12.61 10.12 -6.31
N GLU A 47 -13.33 11.06 -6.91
CA GLU A 47 -14.10 12.08 -6.21
C GLU A 47 -15.21 11.51 -5.32
N ASP A 48 -15.93 10.49 -5.80
CA ASP A 48 -17.13 9.92 -5.18
C ASP A 48 -16.86 8.66 -4.32
N ARG A 49 -15.60 8.39 -3.97
CA ARG A 49 -15.32 7.27 -3.06
C ARG A 49 -15.91 7.50 -1.68
N ALA A 50 -16.40 6.40 -1.09
CA ALA A 50 -16.94 6.39 0.26
C ALA A 50 -15.98 7.05 1.26
N PRO A 51 -16.51 8.00 2.08
CA PRO A 51 -15.72 8.69 3.10
C PRO A 51 -15.32 7.74 4.24
N GLY A 52 -14.33 8.16 5.01
CA GLY A 52 -13.98 7.55 6.28
C GLY A 52 -14.83 8.06 7.44
N PRO A 53 -14.37 7.85 8.69
CA PRO A 53 -15.07 8.35 9.89
C PRO A 53 -15.20 9.89 9.95
N ASP A 54 -14.39 10.62 9.18
CA ASP A 54 -14.46 12.08 9.06
C ASP A 54 -15.62 12.59 8.17
N GLY A 55 -16.24 11.69 7.40
CA GLY A 55 -17.35 12.05 6.51
C GLY A 55 -16.91 12.77 5.23
N TYR A 56 -15.61 13.00 4.99
CA TYR A 56 -15.10 13.76 3.85
C TYR A 56 -14.57 12.86 2.74
N ASN A 57 -14.88 13.22 1.51
CA ASN A 57 -14.33 12.62 0.28
C ASN A 57 -13.35 13.58 -0.43
N ALA A 58 -12.80 13.17 -1.57
CA ALA A 58 -11.86 13.99 -2.33
C ALA A 58 -12.54 15.25 -2.90
N ASN A 59 -13.80 15.15 -3.32
CA ASN A 59 -14.56 16.28 -3.85
C ASN A 59 -14.70 17.43 -2.83
N PHE A 60 -14.94 17.10 -1.55
CA PHE A 60 -14.97 18.12 -0.50
C PHE A 60 -13.64 18.89 -0.42
N ILE A 61 -12.50 18.18 -0.50
CA ILE A 61 -11.17 18.82 -0.47
C ILE A 61 -10.95 19.72 -1.70
N ILE A 62 -11.42 19.28 -2.88
CA ILE A 62 -11.31 20.05 -4.12
C ILE A 62 -12.10 21.36 -4.02
N ILE A 63 -13.35 21.30 -3.56
CA ILE A 63 -14.21 22.47 -3.43
C ILE A 63 -13.69 23.44 -2.37
N CYS A 64 -13.24 22.93 -1.22
CA CYS A 64 -12.75 23.73 -0.10
C CYS A 64 -11.24 24.07 -0.19
N TRP A 65 -10.59 23.79 -1.32
CA TRP A 65 -9.14 23.86 -1.47
C TRP A 65 -8.52 25.15 -0.96
N ASP A 66 -9.05 26.29 -1.39
CA ASP A 66 -8.46 27.59 -1.04
C ASP A 66 -8.53 27.91 0.46
N ILE A 67 -9.48 27.32 1.16
CA ILE A 67 -9.65 27.48 2.60
C ILE A 67 -8.67 26.59 3.36
N ILE A 68 -8.54 25.30 2.96
CA ILE A 68 -7.90 24.27 3.78
C ILE A 68 -6.45 23.93 3.34
N LYS A 69 -6.00 24.37 2.16
CA LYS A 69 -4.69 23.99 1.58
C LYS A 69 -3.50 24.16 2.53
N ASN A 70 -3.48 25.29 3.29
CA ASN A 70 -2.38 25.58 4.20
C ASN A 70 -2.37 24.64 5.42
N ASP A 71 -3.52 24.26 5.92
CA ASP A 71 -3.62 23.34 7.05
C ASP A 71 -3.34 21.89 6.62
N LEU A 72 -3.73 21.51 5.41
CA LEU A 72 -3.30 20.26 4.79
C LEU A 72 -1.77 20.21 4.66
N LEU A 73 -1.14 21.28 4.18
CA LEU A 73 0.33 21.36 4.06
C LEU A 73 0.99 21.19 5.42
N LYS A 74 0.51 21.89 6.46
CA LYS A 74 1.04 21.76 7.83
C LYS A 74 0.89 20.33 8.35
N MET A 75 -0.29 19.71 8.16
CA MET A 75 -0.58 18.35 8.61
C MET A 75 0.35 17.33 7.93
N VAL A 76 0.44 17.35 6.60
CA VAL A 76 1.23 16.39 5.83
C VAL A 76 2.73 16.59 6.10
N SER A 77 3.21 17.84 6.13
CA SER A 77 4.61 18.16 6.44
C SER A 77 5.00 17.77 7.87
N LYS A 78 4.08 17.91 8.83
CA LYS A 78 4.31 17.45 10.22
C LYS A 78 4.42 15.92 10.26
N SER A 79 3.55 15.24 9.55
CA SER A 79 3.60 13.76 9.44
C SER A 79 4.94 13.29 8.85
N GLN A 80 5.40 13.92 7.78
CA GLN A 80 6.68 13.59 7.14
C GLN A 80 7.86 13.83 8.09
N ARG A 81 7.93 14.99 8.75
CA ARG A 81 9.05 15.34 9.65
C ARG A 81 9.12 14.46 10.89
N CYS A 82 7.96 14.16 11.48
CA CYS A 82 7.90 13.39 12.72
C CYS A 82 7.91 11.87 12.48
N GLY A 83 7.72 11.40 11.22
CA GLY A 83 7.52 9.98 10.92
C GLY A 83 6.33 9.39 11.68
N LYS A 84 5.27 10.20 11.90
CA LYS A 84 4.07 9.82 12.66
C LYS A 84 2.81 10.30 11.95
N ILE A 85 1.76 9.52 12.02
CA ILE A 85 0.42 9.97 11.64
C ILE A 85 -0.24 10.57 12.89
N GLY A 86 -0.85 11.73 12.76
CA GLY A 86 -1.57 12.37 13.86
C GLY A 86 -2.68 11.46 14.39
N GLY A 87 -2.83 11.36 15.70
CA GLY A 87 -3.81 10.47 16.33
C GLY A 87 -5.24 10.62 15.78
N CYS A 88 -5.62 11.86 15.42
CA CYS A 88 -6.94 12.16 14.83
C CYS A 88 -7.11 11.71 13.37
N THR A 89 -6.06 11.26 12.68
CA THR A 89 -6.11 10.90 11.25
C THR A 89 -5.91 9.41 10.98
N ASN A 90 -5.54 8.63 12.00
CA ASN A 90 -5.27 7.19 11.85
C ASN A 90 -6.47 6.33 12.26
N PHE A 91 -7.68 6.76 11.87
CA PHE A 91 -8.92 6.04 12.09
C PHE A 91 -9.49 5.52 10.78
N ALA A 92 -10.10 4.35 10.81
CA ALA A 92 -10.78 3.77 9.66
C ALA A 92 -12.03 3.00 10.10
N PHE A 93 -13.09 3.08 9.29
CA PHE A 93 -14.16 2.10 9.35
C PHE A 93 -13.75 0.86 8.56
N LEU A 94 -14.15 -0.30 9.04
CA LEU A 94 -13.98 -1.58 8.35
C LEU A 94 -15.33 -2.03 7.82
N ALA A 95 -15.54 -1.88 6.51
CA ALA A 95 -16.72 -2.37 5.81
C ALA A 95 -16.46 -3.80 5.30
N LEU A 96 -17.40 -4.72 5.54
CA LEU A 96 -17.34 -6.10 5.08
C LEU A 96 -18.19 -6.26 3.83
N ILE A 97 -17.55 -6.54 2.69
CA ILE A 97 -18.24 -6.76 1.42
C ILE A 97 -18.25 -8.25 1.08
N PRO A 98 -19.42 -8.85 0.86
CA PRO A 98 -19.50 -10.27 0.53
C PRO A 98 -18.82 -10.58 -0.81
N LYS A 99 -18.08 -11.68 -0.88
CA LYS A 99 -17.43 -12.19 -2.11
C LYS A 99 -18.42 -12.87 -3.07
N GLY A 100 -19.64 -13.16 -2.61
CA GLY A 100 -20.71 -13.81 -3.37
C GLY A 100 -22.03 -13.77 -2.62
N LYS A 101 -23.09 -14.31 -3.25
CA LYS A 101 -24.48 -14.27 -2.72
C LYS A 101 -24.68 -15.04 -1.42
N GLU A 102 -23.85 -16.05 -1.14
CA GLU A 102 -23.95 -16.93 0.05
C GLU A 102 -22.75 -16.73 0.99
N ALA A 103 -22.52 -15.50 1.41
CA ALA A 103 -21.46 -15.21 2.38
C ALA A 103 -21.98 -15.48 3.81
N ASN A 104 -21.79 -16.69 4.31
CA ASN A 104 -22.23 -17.17 5.62
C ASN A 104 -21.09 -17.33 6.65
N SER A 105 -19.84 -17.00 6.29
CA SER A 105 -18.65 -17.04 7.15
C SER A 105 -17.72 -15.85 6.87
N PHE A 106 -16.94 -15.39 7.86
CA PHE A 106 -16.10 -14.18 7.73
C PHE A 106 -15.05 -14.25 6.61
N ASP A 107 -14.54 -15.42 6.29
CA ASP A 107 -13.59 -15.66 5.18
C ASP A 107 -14.21 -15.39 3.80
N ARG A 108 -15.54 -15.38 3.70
CA ARG A 108 -16.30 -15.03 2.49
C ARG A 108 -16.58 -13.54 2.35
N PHE A 109 -16.06 -12.71 3.23
CA PHE A 109 -16.11 -11.25 3.10
C PHE A 109 -14.74 -10.68 2.72
N ARG A 110 -14.77 -9.54 2.04
CA ARG A 110 -13.60 -8.69 1.81
C ARG A 110 -13.64 -7.53 2.80
N PRO A 111 -12.66 -7.41 3.70
CA PRO A 111 -12.56 -6.23 4.54
C PRO A 111 -12.08 -5.03 3.70
N ILE A 112 -12.82 -3.93 3.76
CA ILE A 112 -12.44 -2.66 3.10
C ILE A 112 -12.31 -1.60 4.16
N SER A 113 -11.12 -0.98 4.25
CA SER A 113 -10.85 0.10 5.19
C SER A 113 -11.23 1.45 4.58
N LEU A 114 -12.19 2.13 5.20
CA LEU A 114 -12.60 3.49 4.86
C LEU A 114 -11.85 4.45 5.77
N CYS A 115 -10.71 4.96 5.29
CA CYS A 115 -9.81 5.81 6.07
C CYS A 115 -10.21 7.29 5.98
N TYR A 116 -9.77 8.09 6.95
CA TYR A 116 -9.84 9.55 6.92
C TYR A 116 -9.20 10.12 5.66
N ILE A 117 -9.76 11.21 5.13
CA ILE A 117 -9.25 11.84 3.92
C ILE A 117 -7.80 12.33 4.09
N GLY A 118 -7.45 12.87 5.24
CA GLY A 118 -6.09 13.29 5.54
C GLY A 118 -5.08 12.13 5.49
N TYR A 119 -5.45 10.95 5.97
CA TYR A 119 -4.63 9.74 5.84
C TYR A 119 -4.50 9.31 4.37
N LYS A 120 -5.60 9.33 3.62
CA LYS A 120 -5.60 9.01 2.18
C LYS A 120 -4.65 9.92 1.40
N ILE A 121 -4.62 11.23 1.71
CA ILE A 121 -3.71 12.20 1.08
C ILE A 121 -2.24 11.84 1.39
N ILE A 122 -1.90 11.61 2.66
CA ILE A 122 -0.54 11.23 3.07
C ILE A 122 -0.07 9.97 2.32
N THR A 123 -0.88 8.92 2.35
CA THR A 123 -0.52 7.64 1.71
C THR A 123 -0.46 7.73 0.19
N LYS A 124 -1.28 8.59 -0.43
CA LYS A 124 -1.26 8.85 -1.87
C LYS A 124 0.04 9.52 -2.30
N ILE A 125 0.50 10.54 -1.55
CA ILE A 125 1.78 11.22 -1.78
C ILE A 125 2.93 10.21 -1.66
N MET A 126 2.95 9.41 -0.58
CA MET A 126 3.96 8.37 -0.40
C MET A 126 3.97 7.37 -1.56
N ALA A 127 2.81 6.88 -1.95
CA ALA A 127 2.66 5.95 -3.05
C ALA A 127 3.14 6.56 -4.39
N SER A 128 2.84 7.84 -4.65
CA SER A 128 3.31 8.55 -5.83
C SER A 128 4.84 8.65 -5.86
N ARG A 129 5.47 9.01 -4.75
CA ARG A 129 6.94 9.04 -4.63
C ARG A 129 7.57 7.66 -4.80
N PHE A 130 6.96 6.63 -4.23
CA PHE A 130 7.46 5.26 -4.27
C PHE A 130 7.32 4.62 -5.65
N LYS A 131 6.27 4.96 -6.39
CA LYS A 131 5.91 4.38 -7.70
C LYS A 131 7.07 4.39 -8.71
N HIS A 132 7.86 5.46 -8.72
CA HIS A 132 9.00 5.58 -9.64
C HIS A 132 10.20 4.70 -9.26
N ILE A 133 10.24 4.19 -8.03
CA ILE A 133 11.33 3.37 -7.52
C ILE A 133 11.04 1.88 -7.76
N LEU A 134 9.76 1.51 -7.79
CA LEU A 134 9.32 0.12 -7.95
C LEU A 134 9.94 -0.54 -9.19
N LEU A 135 10.06 0.18 -10.30
CA LEU A 135 10.69 -0.35 -11.52
C LEU A 135 12.13 -0.83 -11.32
N ASN A 136 12.86 -0.20 -10.38
CA ASN A 136 14.28 -0.49 -10.14
C ASN A 136 14.51 -1.56 -9.05
N ILE A 137 13.50 -1.87 -8.24
CA ILE A 137 13.63 -2.80 -7.12
C ILE A 137 12.82 -4.08 -7.31
N THR A 138 11.94 -4.10 -8.32
CA THR A 138 11.14 -5.28 -8.63
C THR A 138 11.66 -5.97 -9.88
N PRO A 139 11.77 -7.32 -9.88
CA PRO A 139 12.21 -8.07 -11.04
C PRO A 139 11.25 -7.91 -12.22
N GLU A 140 11.71 -8.15 -13.43
CA GLU A 140 10.94 -7.92 -14.66
C GLU A 140 9.66 -8.75 -14.76
N ASN A 141 9.67 -9.94 -14.19
CA ASN A 141 8.52 -10.86 -14.15
C ASN A 141 7.41 -10.42 -13.16
N GLN A 142 7.64 -9.42 -12.30
CA GLN A 142 6.60 -8.87 -11.42
C GLN A 142 5.68 -7.93 -12.21
N GLY A 143 4.57 -8.44 -12.74
CA GLY A 143 3.61 -7.67 -13.54
C GLY A 143 2.65 -6.82 -12.71
N GLY A 144 2.26 -7.26 -11.51
CA GLY A 144 1.27 -6.57 -10.67
C GLY A 144 1.84 -5.36 -9.93
N PHE A 145 1.02 -4.29 -9.83
CA PHE A 145 1.31 -3.05 -9.07
C PHE A 145 2.52 -2.22 -9.53
N VAL A 146 3.14 -2.56 -10.65
CA VAL A 146 4.27 -1.82 -11.23
C VAL A 146 3.79 -1.05 -12.47
N LYS A 147 3.98 0.28 -12.46
CA LYS A 147 3.51 1.15 -13.55
C LYS A 147 4.16 0.75 -14.88
N GLY A 148 3.35 0.62 -15.92
CA GLY A 148 3.79 0.31 -17.28
C GLY A 148 3.94 -1.19 -17.57
N ARG A 149 3.88 -2.06 -16.56
CA ARG A 149 3.84 -3.52 -16.77
C ARG A 149 2.40 -3.99 -16.92
N LYS A 150 2.20 -4.97 -17.81
CA LYS A 150 0.89 -5.53 -18.12
C LYS A 150 0.82 -6.98 -17.64
N ILE A 151 -0.32 -7.38 -17.10
CA ILE A 151 -0.56 -8.79 -16.71
C ILE A 151 -0.48 -9.70 -17.94
N TRP A 152 -0.87 -9.19 -19.10
CA TRP A 152 -0.81 -9.92 -20.37
C TRP A 152 0.60 -10.39 -20.74
N ASP A 153 1.63 -9.64 -20.41
CA ASP A 153 3.02 -10.01 -20.73
C ASP A 153 3.40 -11.34 -20.04
N ASN A 154 2.98 -11.52 -18.78
CA ASN A 154 3.19 -12.77 -18.06
C ASN A 154 2.34 -13.93 -18.59
N ILE A 155 1.11 -13.65 -19.05
CA ILE A 155 0.24 -14.67 -19.64
C ILE A 155 0.85 -15.17 -20.94
N ILE A 156 1.30 -14.26 -21.81
CA ILE A 156 1.96 -14.62 -23.07
C ILE A 156 3.23 -15.44 -22.81
N LEU A 157 4.06 -15.01 -21.85
CA LEU A 157 5.29 -15.74 -21.50
C LEU A 157 4.99 -17.19 -21.08
N VAL A 158 3.95 -17.39 -20.27
CA VAL A 158 3.55 -18.75 -19.84
C VAL A 158 3.02 -19.56 -21.03
N GLN A 159 2.22 -18.95 -21.93
CA GLN A 159 1.70 -19.62 -23.13
C GLN A 159 2.84 -20.04 -24.06
N GLU A 160 3.80 -19.15 -24.31
CA GLU A 160 4.99 -19.45 -25.13
C GLU A 160 5.84 -20.56 -24.50
N ALA A 161 6.05 -20.55 -23.19
CA ALA A 161 6.81 -21.58 -22.49
C ALA A 161 6.11 -22.97 -22.61
N ILE A 162 4.79 -23.00 -22.47
CA ILE A 162 4.00 -24.25 -22.64
C ILE A 162 4.08 -24.74 -24.10
N HIS A 163 3.90 -23.84 -25.06
CA HIS A 163 3.95 -24.18 -26.48
C HIS A 163 5.33 -24.72 -26.87
N SER A 164 6.39 -24.05 -26.44
CA SER A 164 7.76 -24.49 -26.70
C SER A 164 8.05 -25.88 -26.09
N SER A 165 7.63 -26.12 -24.85
CA SER A 165 7.79 -27.42 -24.18
C SER A 165 7.06 -28.54 -24.93
N LEU A 166 5.83 -28.28 -25.38
CA LEU A 166 5.04 -29.27 -26.15
C LEU A 166 5.67 -29.55 -27.52
N THR A 167 6.17 -28.51 -28.20
CA THR A 167 6.78 -28.65 -29.53
C THR A 167 8.11 -29.43 -29.47
N ASN A 168 8.91 -29.20 -28.41
CA ASN A 168 10.18 -29.90 -28.22
C ASN A 168 10.04 -31.32 -27.63
N GLY A 169 8.81 -31.72 -27.23
CA GLY A 169 8.56 -32.98 -26.57
C GLY A 169 9.09 -33.06 -25.13
N ASP A 170 9.33 -31.89 -24.51
CA ASP A 170 9.82 -31.82 -23.14
C ASP A 170 8.68 -32.18 -22.15
N LYS A 171 9.05 -32.89 -21.09
CA LYS A 171 8.14 -33.19 -19.99
C LYS A 171 8.26 -32.06 -18.96
N GLY A 172 7.23 -31.22 -18.88
CA GLY A 172 7.16 -30.10 -17.96
C GLY A 172 5.89 -30.10 -17.12
N MET A 173 5.88 -29.34 -16.04
CA MET A 173 4.73 -29.10 -15.19
C MET A 173 4.59 -27.60 -14.93
N VAL A 174 3.38 -27.06 -15.07
CA VAL A 174 3.05 -25.68 -14.69
C VAL A 174 2.37 -25.69 -13.34
N VAL A 175 2.93 -24.98 -12.37
CA VAL A 175 2.37 -24.85 -11.03
C VAL A 175 1.86 -23.41 -10.84
N LYS A 176 0.54 -23.26 -10.60
CA LYS A 176 -0.07 -21.98 -10.24
C LYS A 176 -0.21 -21.90 -8.72
N LEU A 177 0.45 -20.90 -8.11
CA LEU A 177 0.37 -20.64 -6.68
C LEU A 177 -0.52 -19.42 -6.42
N ASP A 178 -1.39 -19.51 -5.43
CA ASP A 178 -2.20 -18.40 -4.94
C ASP A 178 -1.98 -18.24 -3.43
N LEU A 179 -1.67 -17.02 -3.01
CA LEU A 179 -1.44 -16.70 -1.59
C LEU A 179 -2.73 -16.14 -0.98
N ALA A 180 -3.42 -16.96 -0.21
CA ALA A 180 -4.61 -16.52 0.50
C ALA A 180 -4.29 -15.37 1.47
N ASN A 181 -5.05 -14.26 1.37
CA ASN A 181 -4.89 -13.05 2.21
C ASN A 181 -3.44 -12.53 2.24
N ALA A 182 -2.78 -12.45 1.09
CA ALA A 182 -1.36 -12.11 0.98
C ALA A 182 -0.98 -10.83 1.74
N PHE A 183 -1.79 -9.76 1.65
CA PHE A 183 -1.52 -8.49 2.34
C PHE A 183 -1.58 -8.61 3.87
N ASP A 184 -2.49 -9.42 4.40
CA ASP A 184 -2.67 -9.61 5.85
C ASP A 184 -1.59 -10.50 6.47
N ARG A 185 -0.85 -11.25 5.63
CA ARG A 185 0.20 -12.17 6.06
C ARG A 185 1.61 -11.60 5.99
N VAL A 186 1.78 -10.38 5.47
CA VAL A 186 3.09 -9.74 5.42
C VAL A 186 3.55 -9.38 6.83
N SER A 187 4.72 -9.87 7.22
CA SER A 187 5.39 -9.45 8.46
C SER A 187 5.87 -8.00 8.32
N HIS A 188 5.21 -7.06 9.01
CA HIS A 188 5.63 -5.65 8.98
C HIS A 188 7.08 -5.45 9.46
N PRO A 189 7.55 -6.11 10.57
CA PRO A 189 8.95 -6.01 10.97
C PRO A 189 9.93 -6.45 9.87
N PHE A 190 9.64 -7.54 9.19
CA PHE A 190 10.45 -8.02 8.06
C PHE A 190 10.42 -7.04 6.88
N LEU A 191 9.25 -6.52 6.51
CA LEU A 191 9.11 -5.51 5.46
C LEU A 191 10.01 -4.29 5.72
N PHE A 192 10.06 -3.77 6.96
CA PHE A 192 10.92 -2.62 7.27
C PHE A 192 12.40 -2.96 7.18
N GLN A 193 12.80 -4.15 7.57
CA GLN A 193 14.17 -4.62 7.40
C GLN A 193 14.56 -4.75 5.93
N VAL A 194 13.68 -5.32 5.10
CA VAL A 194 13.85 -5.40 3.65
C VAL A 194 14.00 -4.00 3.03
N MET A 195 13.17 -3.04 3.42
CA MET A 195 13.30 -1.65 2.95
C MET A 195 14.67 -1.05 3.31
N LEU A 196 15.13 -1.25 4.55
CA LEU A 196 16.45 -0.77 4.98
C LEU A 196 17.58 -1.45 4.20
N ARG A 197 17.47 -2.73 3.92
CA ARG A 197 18.44 -3.48 3.10
C ARG A 197 18.49 -3.00 1.66
N PHE A 198 17.35 -2.69 1.06
CA PHE A 198 17.30 -2.05 -0.25
C PHE A 198 18.01 -0.68 -0.27
N GLY A 199 18.24 -0.06 0.89
CA GLY A 199 18.92 1.22 1.05
C GLY A 199 17.98 2.42 1.18
N PHE A 200 16.70 2.21 1.51
CA PHE A 200 15.80 3.32 1.85
C PHE A 200 16.25 4.04 3.10
N ALA A 201 16.13 5.36 3.10
CA ALA A 201 16.47 6.19 4.26
C ALA A 201 15.58 5.83 5.47
N PRO A 202 16.17 5.74 6.69
CA PRO A 202 15.40 5.37 7.89
C PRO A 202 14.20 6.28 8.17
N GLU A 203 14.31 7.57 7.83
CA GLU A 203 13.23 8.53 8.00
C GLU A 203 12.02 8.20 7.11
N PHE A 204 12.29 7.77 5.86
CA PHE A 204 11.23 7.34 4.96
C PHE A 204 10.60 6.03 5.43
N VAL A 205 11.42 5.05 5.86
CA VAL A 205 10.93 3.79 6.43
C VAL A 205 10.08 4.04 7.68
N SER A 206 10.50 4.97 8.56
CA SER A 206 9.73 5.37 9.75
C SER A 206 8.37 5.95 9.36
N TRP A 207 8.32 6.76 8.31
CA TRP A 207 7.07 7.34 7.82
C TRP A 207 6.13 6.27 7.23
N VAL A 208 6.66 5.32 6.44
CA VAL A 208 5.90 4.14 5.98
C VAL A 208 5.38 3.33 7.17
N LYS A 209 6.24 3.07 8.17
CA LYS A 209 5.85 2.35 9.39
C LYS A 209 4.68 3.03 10.10
N ALA A 210 4.70 4.36 10.21
CA ALA A 210 3.61 5.11 10.84
C ALA A 210 2.28 4.93 10.10
N CYS A 211 2.31 4.79 8.77
CA CYS A 211 1.08 4.60 7.98
C CYS A 211 0.47 3.22 8.15
N ILE A 212 1.29 2.16 8.24
CA ILE A 212 0.77 0.78 8.24
C ILE A 212 0.69 0.17 9.65
N SER A 213 1.17 0.87 10.69
CA SER A 213 1.16 0.36 12.05
C SER A 213 0.05 0.98 12.89
N LYS A 214 -0.65 0.14 13.65
CA LYS A 214 -1.61 0.54 14.69
C LYS A 214 -2.71 1.51 14.22
N PRO A 215 -3.44 1.22 13.13
CA PRO A 215 -4.65 1.98 12.84
C PRO A 215 -5.71 1.70 13.90
N TRP A 216 -6.51 2.70 14.25
CA TRP A 216 -7.73 2.51 15.01
C TRP A 216 -8.85 2.10 14.06
N ILE A 217 -9.44 0.94 14.28
CA ILE A 217 -10.43 0.36 13.37
C ILE A 217 -11.76 0.18 14.09
N ALA A 218 -12.86 0.57 13.44
CA ALA A 218 -14.22 0.29 13.89
C ALA A 218 -14.98 -0.49 12.80
N PRO A 219 -15.43 -1.72 13.05
CA PRO A 219 -16.27 -2.45 12.11
C PRO A 219 -17.60 -1.75 11.90
N LEU A 220 -18.06 -1.73 10.64
CA LEU A 220 -19.41 -1.30 10.29
C LEU A 220 -20.34 -2.54 10.28
N ILE A 221 -21.30 -2.56 11.17
CA ILE A 221 -22.33 -3.61 11.28
C ILE A 221 -23.67 -2.98 11.00
N ASN A 222 -24.33 -3.37 9.91
CA ASN A 222 -25.62 -2.81 9.48
C ASN A 222 -25.62 -1.26 9.42
N GLY A 223 -24.54 -0.67 8.89
CA GLY A 223 -24.38 0.78 8.76
C GLY A 223 -24.04 1.54 10.06
N ARG A 224 -23.85 0.84 11.18
CA ARG A 224 -23.45 1.42 12.46
C ARG A 224 -22.00 1.05 12.79
N ALA A 225 -21.25 2.05 13.25
CA ALA A 225 -19.87 1.81 13.71
C ALA A 225 -19.89 1.15 15.09
N ALA A 226 -19.16 0.04 15.23
CA ALA A 226 -18.82 -0.54 16.52
C ALA A 226 -17.73 0.30 17.21
N PRO A 227 -17.42 0.08 18.49
CA PRO A 227 -16.31 0.74 19.16
C PRO A 227 -14.98 0.52 18.42
N PHE A 228 -14.11 1.55 18.45
CA PHE A 228 -12.76 1.45 17.91
C PHE A 228 -11.88 0.55 18.78
N PHE A 229 -10.99 -0.20 18.16
CA PHE A 229 -9.99 -1.06 18.81
C PHE A 229 -8.63 -0.97 18.14
#